data_15bb5b407a9a7da268b2b775feb894d5
#
_entry.id   15bb5b407a9a7da268b2b775feb894d5
#
_cell.length_a   1.000
_cell.length_b   1.000
_cell.length_c   1.000
_cell.angle_alpha   90.00
_cell.angle_beta   90.00
_cell.angle_gamma   90.00
#
_symmetry.space_group_name_H-M   'P 1'
#
loop_
_entity.id
_entity.type
_entity.pdbx_description
1 polymer ?
#
loop_
_entity_poly.entity_id
_entity_poly.type
_entity_poly.pdbx_seq_one_letter_code
_entity_poly.pdbx_strand_id
1 'polypeptide(L)'
;MSEFAAGPAGRIERVRALMAERGYDAIVVRDEANLRWLTGVKGVFDYTFEFPHAAFITADQCLFHTDSRYLNSFEENTPAGSPWVYDMDEGTIPGWVAGKIAANKCRVCAVEDDMQINFYQGILRGLEDRSVACMLPLMHDDIRKMRAIKDAEEIELMRHAQSITDAAFQHMLGFIKPGMTEKQVRNELENFMFANGADSLAFGSIVASGPNTANPHAVPSDRVIEKGDFVLMDYGAGYCDYRSDMTRTVVMGEPTQEQLDLYALVRRTHEECVAAIHPGVEGNDIFKLSKKIIGDAGYGDYYNHGLGHGVGIDIHELPNFNRSKNTIEIGSVVTMEPGVYLPGVGGVRLEDYGVVTENGYEPFTKTPHDLHVIDC
;
A
#
# COMPACT_ATOMS: atom_id res chain seq x y z
N MET A 1 -16.75 -4.76 15.52
CA MET A 1 -17.38 -4.77 14.18
C MET A 1 -17.92 -3.38 13.92
N SER A 2 -17.69 -2.80 12.75
CA SER A 2 -18.15 -1.44 12.44
C SER A 2 -19.70 -1.40 12.45
N GLU A 3 -20.25 -0.32 12.99
CA GLU A 3 -21.69 -0.04 13.01
C GLU A 3 -22.29 0.12 11.59
N PHE A 4 -21.42 0.24 10.58
CA PHE A 4 -21.78 0.50 9.18
C PHE A 4 -21.67 -0.75 8.32
N ALA A 5 -22.49 -0.80 7.26
CA ALA A 5 -22.43 -1.87 6.25
C ALA A 5 -21.05 -1.92 5.55
N ALA A 6 -20.70 -3.10 5.03
CA ALA A 6 -19.52 -3.25 4.17
C ALA A 6 -19.76 -2.63 2.78
N GLY A 7 -18.67 -2.39 2.04
CA GLY A 7 -18.70 -1.90 0.68
C GLY A 7 -18.95 -0.39 0.54
N PRO A 8 -19.09 0.12 -0.71
CA PRO A 8 -19.09 1.55 -1.02
C PRO A 8 -20.17 2.35 -0.29
N ALA A 9 -21.39 1.81 -0.15
CA ALA A 9 -22.48 2.50 0.56
C ALA A 9 -22.11 2.74 2.03
N GLY A 10 -21.63 1.71 2.73
CA GLY A 10 -21.23 1.86 4.12
C GLY A 10 -19.99 2.73 4.31
N ARG A 11 -19.08 2.77 3.31
CA ARG A 11 -17.92 3.69 3.30
C ARG A 11 -18.38 5.15 3.24
N ILE A 12 -19.40 5.44 2.41
CA ILE A 12 -20.02 6.78 2.35
C ILE A 12 -20.74 7.13 3.65
N GLU A 13 -21.43 6.20 4.30
CA GLU A 13 -22.05 6.43 5.59
C GLU A 13 -21.02 6.81 6.67
N ARG A 14 -19.88 6.12 6.70
CA ARG A 14 -18.77 6.47 7.61
C ARG A 14 -18.23 7.87 7.33
N VAL A 15 -18.06 8.24 6.07
CA VAL A 15 -17.61 9.59 5.67
C VAL A 15 -18.65 10.64 6.11
N ARG A 16 -19.93 10.40 5.93
CA ARG A 16 -20.99 11.31 6.36
C ARG A 16 -21.07 11.45 7.89
N ALA A 17 -20.82 10.38 8.62
CA ALA A 17 -20.74 10.44 10.08
C ALA A 17 -19.58 11.32 10.53
N LEU A 18 -18.40 11.18 9.91
CA LEU A 18 -17.26 12.06 10.14
C LEU A 18 -17.59 13.52 9.80
N MET A 19 -18.23 13.78 8.66
CA MET A 19 -18.63 15.14 8.27
C MET A 19 -19.52 15.77 9.34
N ALA A 20 -20.48 15.02 9.87
CA ALA A 20 -21.37 15.50 10.93
C ALA A 20 -20.61 15.80 12.24
N GLU A 21 -19.67 14.93 12.63
CA GLU A 21 -18.80 15.12 13.80
C GLU A 21 -17.93 16.38 13.68
N ARG A 22 -17.32 16.59 12.50
CA ARG A 22 -16.39 17.71 12.23
C ARG A 22 -17.10 19.01 11.83
N GLY A 23 -18.40 18.97 11.56
CA GLY A 23 -19.16 20.12 11.07
C GLY A 23 -18.82 20.51 9.64
N TYR A 24 -18.49 19.55 8.78
CA TYR A 24 -18.25 19.76 7.36
C TYR A 24 -19.58 19.71 6.58
N ASP A 25 -19.86 20.73 5.77
CA ASP A 25 -21.01 20.74 4.87
C ASP A 25 -20.76 19.85 3.65
N ALA A 26 -19.47 19.77 3.22
CA ALA A 26 -19.01 18.92 2.13
C ALA A 26 -17.57 18.48 2.33
N ILE A 27 -17.15 17.44 1.58
CA ILE A 27 -15.75 17.11 1.39
C ILE A 27 -15.43 16.96 -0.10
N VAL A 28 -14.18 17.26 -0.45
CA VAL A 28 -13.61 17.02 -1.79
C VAL A 28 -12.52 15.98 -1.67
N VAL A 29 -12.63 14.92 -2.47
CA VAL A 29 -11.65 13.84 -2.56
C VAL A 29 -11.07 13.81 -3.96
N ARG A 30 -9.75 13.72 -4.05
CA ARG A 30 -9.00 13.63 -5.29
C ARG A 30 -7.90 12.56 -5.26
N ASP A 31 -7.46 12.15 -4.08
CA ASP A 31 -6.53 11.03 -3.95
C ASP A 31 -7.12 9.79 -4.64
N GLU A 32 -6.32 9.18 -5.52
CA GLU A 32 -6.78 8.07 -6.37
C GLU A 32 -7.20 6.87 -5.54
N ALA A 33 -6.42 6.51 -4.54
CA ALA A 33 -6.72 5.35 -3.70
C ALA A 33 -7.97 5.59 -2.84
N ASN A 34 -8.18 6.83 -2.36
CA ASN A 34 -9.41 7.20 -1.67
C ASN A 34 -10.63 7.13 -2.61
N LEU A 35 -10.50 7.58 -3.87
CA LEU A 35 -11.58 7.48 -4.86
C LEU A 35 -11.90 6.04 -5.22
N ARG A 36 -10.88 5.18 -5.44
CA ARG A 36 -11.07 3.73 -5.66
C ARG A 36 -11.82 3.10 -4.51
N TRP A 37 -11.40 3.37 -3.30
CA TRP A 37 -12.03 2.84 -2.09
C TRP A 37 -13.47 3.32 -1.91
N LEU A 38 -13.73 4.61 -2.09
CA LEU A 38 -15.08 5.20 -1.93
C LEU A 38 -16.05 4.72 -2.98
N THR A 39 -15.62 4.60 -4.23
CA THR A 39 -16.48 4.18 -5.34
C THR A 39 -16.68 2.68 -5.41
N GLY A 40 -15.67 1.91 -5.01
CA GLY A 40 -15.61 0.46 -5.21
C GLY A 40 -15.51 0.04 -6.67
N VAL A 41 -15.28 0.98 -7.59
CA VAL A 41 -15.08 0.70 -9.01
C VAL A 41 -13.67 0.15 -9.19
N LYS A 42 -13.56 -1.03 -9.81
CA LYS A 42 -12.30 -1.78 -9.99
C LYS A 42 -11.87 -1.75 -11.46
N GLY A 43 -10.56 -1.65 -11.69
CA GLY A 43 -9.96 -1.78 -13.02
C GLY A 43 -10.28 -0.65 -14.03
N VAL A 44 -10.80 0.48 -13.57
CA VAL A 44 -11.16 1.64 -14.43
C VAL A 44 -10.17 2.78 -14.29
N PHE A 45 -9.63 2.98 -13.10
CA PHE A 45 -8.60 3.99 -12.86
C PHE A 45 -7.31 3.55 -13.56
N ASP A 46 -6.89 4.30 -14.56
CA ASP A 46 -5.64 4.01 -15.24
C ASP A 46 -4.50 4.89 -14.69
N TYR A 47 -3.27 4.44 -14.91
CA TYR A 47 -2.06 5.11 -14.42
C TYR A 47 -1.58 6.21 -15.38
N THR A 48 -2.48 6.92 -16.05
CA THR A 48 -2.09 8.02 -16.93
C THR A 48 -1.68 9.26 -16.14
N PHE A 49 -0.87 10.11 -16.74
CA PHE A 49 -0.44 11.39 -16.16
C PHE A 49 -1.60 12.39 -15.97
N GLU A 50 -2.70 12.16 -16.64
CA GLU A 50 -3.91 12.98 -16.56
C GLU A 50 -4.92 12.29 -15.65
N PHE A 51 -5.19 12.89 -14.50
CA PHE A 51 -6.16 12.39 -13.53
C PHE A 51 -7.39 13.32 -13.49
N PRO A 52 -8.42 13.07 -14.34
CA PRO A 52 -9.57 13.94 -14.49
C PRO A 52 -10.67 13.72 -13.44
N HIS A 53 -10.35 13.06 -12.33
CA HIS A 53 -11.33 12.64 -11.35
C HIS A 53 -11.31 13.48 -10.08
N ALA A 54 -12.49 13.70 -9.53
CA ALA A 54 -12.70 14.25 -8.18
C ALA A 54 -14.07 13.84 -7.66
N ALA A 55 -14.20 13.61 -6.37
CA ALA A 55 -15.47 13.40 -5.71
C ALA A 55 -15.85 14.62 -4.88
N PHE A 56 -17.15 14.92 -4.85
CA PHE A 56 -17.76 15.92 -4.00
C PHE A 56 -18.90 15.25 -3.23
N ILE A 57 -18.79 15.18 -1.92
CA ILE A 57 -19.70 14.47 -1.04
C ILE A 57 -20.34 15.46 -0.07
N THR A 58 -21.68 15.40 0.02
CA THR A 58 -22.47 16.12 1.03
C THR A 58 -23.29 15.12 1.86
N ALA A 59 -24.08 15.61 2.78
CA ALA A 59 -24.97 14.77 3.58
C ALA A 59 -25.92 13.92 2.73
N ASP A 60 -26.31 14.39 1.55
CA ASP A 60 -27.34 13.80 0.69
C ASP A 60 -26.87 13.49 -0.74
N GLN A 61 -25.70 13.96 -1.16
CA GLN A 61 -25.17 13.78 -2.52
C GLN A 61 -23.80 13.10 -2.51
N CYS A 62 -23.52 12.32 -3.56
CA CYS A 62 -22.23 11.77 -3.89
C CYS A 62 -22.01 12.02 -5.39
N LEU A 63 -21.26 13.07 -5.72
CA LEU A 63 -20.99 13.46 -7.09
C LEU A 63 -19.55 13.07 -7.45
N PHE A 64 -19.38 12.42 -8.59
CA PHE A 64 -18.07 12.02 -9.10
C PHE A 64 -17.82 12.67 -10.46
N HIS A 65 -16.86 13.59 -10.51
CA HIS A 65 -16.43 14.19 -11.75
C HIS A 65 -15.49 13.26 -12.50
N THR A 66 -15.75 13.09 -13.77
CA THR A 66 -14.87 12.39 -14.73
C THR A 66 -15.00 13.05 -16.10
N ASP A 67 -14.30 12.56 -17.11
CA ASP A 67 -14.47 13.01 -18.49
C ASP A 67 -15.01 11.89 -19.40
N SER A 68 -15.27 12.24 -20.66
CA SER A 68 -15.88 11.33 -21.63
C SER A 68 -15.07 10.08 -21.94
N ARG A 69 -13.77 10.05 -21.61
CA ARG A 69 -12.91 8.88 -21.83
C ARG A 69 -13.24 7.75 -20.85
N TYR A 70 -13.73 8.10 -19.66
CA TYR A 70 -13.91 7.16 -18.54
C TYR A 70 -15.37 6.94 -18.16
N LEU A 71 -16.30 7.85 -18.51
CA LEU A 71 -17.68 7.81 -18.05
C LEU A 71 -18.34 6.44 -18.21
N ASN A 72 -18.32 5.89 -19.43
CA ASN A 72 -18.97 4.60 -19.71
C ASN A 72 -18.37 3.48 -18.84
N SER A 73 -17.03 3.46 -18.71
CA SER A 73 -16.34 2.46 -17.86
C SER A 73 -16.73 2.59 -16.40
N PHE A 74 -16.90 3.81 -15.88
CA PHE A 74 -17.37 4.01 -14.51
C PHE A 74 -18.82 3.54 -14.35
N GLU A 75 -19.72 3.91 -15.26
CA GLU A 75 -21.14 3.50 -15.21
C GLU A 75 -21.29 1.97 -15.27
N GLU A 76 -20.53 1.29 -16.14
CA GLU A 76 -20.57 -0.15 -16.31
C GLU A 76 -20.00 -0.93 -15.11
N ASN A 77 -18.98 -0.38 -14.44
CA ASN A 77 -18.27 -1.04 -13.33
C ASN A 77 -18.69 -0.55 -11.93
N THR A 78 -19.64 0.38 -11.86
CA THR A 78 -20.17 0.85 -10.57
C THR A 78 -20.96 -0.25 -9.87
N PRO A 79 -20.62 -0.61 -8.63
CA PRO A 79 -21.37 -1.61 -7.87
C PRO A 79 -22.86 -1.26 -7.74
N ALA A 80 -23.71 -2.26 -7.83
CA ALA A 80 -25.17 -2.08 -7.67
C ALA A 80 -25.50 -1.47 -6.31
N GLY A 81 -26.40 -0.48 -6.31
CA GLY A 81 -26.78 0.25 -5.09
C GLY A 81 -25.80 1.32 -4.65
N SER A 82 -24.78 1.61 -5.46
CA SER A 82 -23.84 2.70 -5.22
C SER A 82 -24.56 4.05 -5.23
N PRO A 83 -24.22 4.99 -4.31
CA PRO A 83 -24.83 6.32 -4.25
C PRO A 83 -24.24 7.33 -5.25
N TRP A 84 -23.27 6.93 -6.07
CA TRP A 84 -22.53 7.84 -6.94
C TRP A 84 -23.35 8.30 -8.15
N VAL A 85 -23.29 9.59 -8.42
CA VAL A 85 -23.80 10.23 -9.63
C VAL A 85 -22.61 10.80 -10.38
N TYR A 86 -22.42 10.35 -11.61
CA TYR A 86 -21.34 10.83 -12.47
C TYR A 86 -21.70 12.14 -13.13
N ASP A 87 -20.74 13.06 -13.17
CA ASP A 87 -20.89 14.42 -13.64
C ASP A 87 -19.72 14.79 -14.56
N MET A 88 -20.05 15.21 -15.78
CA MET A 88 -19.08 15.65 -16.80
C MET A 88 -19.26 17.15 -17.09
N ASP A 89 -19.31 17.96 -16.06
CA ASP A 89 -19.45 19.41 -16.26
C ASP A 89 -18.26 19.98 -17.07
N GLU A 90 -18.53 20.89 -18.01
CA GLU A 90 -17.49 21.52 -18.80
C GLU A 90 -16.68 22.50 -17.97
N GLY A 91 -15.35 22.47 -18.12
CA GLY A 91 -14.45 23.40 -17.46
C GLY A 91 -13.31 22.72 -16.70
N THR A 92 -12.73 23.46 -15.76
CA THR A 92 -11.67 22.90 -14.92
C THR A 92 -12.27 22.19 -13.70
N ILE A 93 -11.64 21.09 -13.25
CA ILE A 93 -12.12 20.35 -12.07
C ILE A 93 -12.18 21.26 -10.81
N PRO A 94 -11.19 22.14 -10.52
CA PRO A 94 -11.33 23.10 -9.43
C PRO A 94 -12.52 24.06 -9.59
N GLY A 95 -12.83 24.45 -10.83
CA GLY A 95 -14.00 25.27 -11.16
C GLY A 95 -15.32 24.54 -10.92
N TRP A 96 -15.36 23.22 -11.25
CA TRP A 96 -16.48 22.33 -10.94
C TRP A 96 -16.70 22.23 -9.43
N VAL A 97 -15.63 21.96 -8.65
CA VAL A 97 -15.69 21.91 -7.17
C VAL A 97 -16.26 23.22 -6.62
N ALA A 98 -15.72 24.38 -7.04
CA ALA A 98 -16.20 25.68 -6.60
C ALA A 98 -17.68 25.91 -6.96
N GLY A 99 -18.11 25.42 -8.13
CA GLY A 99 -19.51 25.43 -8.56
C GLY A 99 -20.41 24.60 -7.65
N LYS A 100 -19.99 23.39 -7.26
CA LYS A 100 -20.75 22.52 -6.33
C LYS A 100 -20.80 23.09 -4.92
N ILE A 101 -19.71 23.68 -4.41
CA ILE A 101 -19.69 24.42 -3.15
C ILE A 101 -20.73 25.56 -3.16
N ALA A 102 -20.75 26.33 -4.24
CA ALA A 102 -21.69 27.45 -4.40
C ALA A 102 -23.15 26.98 -4.48
N ALA A 103 -23.43 25.96 -5.31
CA ALA A 103 -24.77 25.42 -5.50
C ALA A 103 -25.35 24.83 -4.19
N ASN A 104 -24.52 24.16 -3.40
CA ASN A 104 -24.90 23.57 -2.11
C ASN A 104 -24.79 24.55 -0.94
N LYS A 105 -24.39 25.80 -1.17
CA LYS A 105 -24.23 26.83 -0.14
C LYS A 105 -23.33 26.41 1.02
N CYS A 106 -22.29 25.62 0.72
CA CYS A 106 -21.36 25.12 1.75
C CYS A 106 -20.57 26.27 2.35
N ARG A 107 -20.45 26.29 3.66
CA ARG A 107 -19.61 27.23 4.42
C ARG A 107 -18.31 26.58 4.86
N VAL A 108 -18.29 25.26 4.99
CA VAL A 108 -17.13 24.46 5.37
C VAL A 108 -17.06 23.25 4.44
N CYS A 109 -16.07 23.24 3.56
CA CYS A 109 -15.82 22.12 2.65
C CYS A 109 -14.40 21.60 2.88
N ALA A 110 -14.26 20.41 3.50
CA ALA A 110 -12.95 19.87 3.81
C ALA A 110 -12.27 19.29 2.54
N VAL A 111 -10.95 19.33 2.52
CA VAL A 111 -10.10 18.86 1.42
C VAL A 111 -8.99 17.95 1.96
N GLU A 112 -8.43 17.12 1.10
CA GLU A 112 -7.33 16.22 1.47
C GLU A 112 -6.02 16.97 1.76
N ASP A 113 -5.21 16.41 2.66
CA ASP A 113 -3.98 17.03 3.16
C ASP A 113 -2.87 17.12 2.10
N ASP A 114 -2.84 16.20 1.16
CA ASP A 114 -1.88 16.12 0.07
C ASP A 114 -2.41 16.66 -1.27
N MET A 115 -3.55 17.36 -1.25
CA MET A 115 -4.10 18.01 -2.42
C MET A 115 -3.06 18.94 -3.07
N GLN A 116 -2.87 18.81 -4.37
CA GLN A 116 -1.95 19.67 -5.12
C GLN A 116 -2.27 21.16 -4.91
N ILE A 117 -1.27 21.95 -4.59
CA ILE A 117 -1.43 23.40 -4.30
C ILE A 117 -2.12 24.15 -5.44
N ASN A 118 -1.80 23.83 -6.70
CA ASN A 118 -2.44 24.45 -7.85
C ASN A 118 -3.94 24.13 -7.95
N PHE A 119 -4.33 22.92 -7.54
CA PHE A 119 -5.72 22.52 -7.50
C PHE A 119 -6.47 23.25 -6.39
N TYR A 120 -5.92 23.30 -5.19
CA TYR A 120 -6.46 24.04 -4.05
C TYR A 120 -6.63 25.55 -4.39
N GLN A 121 -5.59 26.16 -4.97
CA GLN A 121 -5.68 27.55 -5.44
C GLN A 121 -6.71 27.74 -6.55
N GLY A 122 -6.92 26.74 -7.39
CA GLY A 122 -7.96 26.73 -8.41
C GLY A 122 -9.36 26.79 -7.81
N ILE A 123 -9.60 26.03 -6.72
CA ILE A 123 -10.86 26.09 -5.97
C ILE A 123 -11.06 27.49 -5.39
N LEU A 124 -10.03 28.06 -4.73
CA LEU A 124 -10.12 29.39 -4.13
C LEU A 124 -10.47 30.47 -5.19
N ARG A 125 -9.79 30.46 -6.35
CA ARG A 125 -10.13 31.36 -7.46
C ARG A 125 -11.57 31.18 -7.94
N GLY A 126 -11.99 29.92 -8.11
CA GLY A 126 -13.36 29.62 -8.53
C GLY A 126 -14.43 30.07 -7.53
N LEU A 127 -14.14 30.08 -6.23
CA LEU A 127 -15.00 30.65 -5.19
C LEU A 127 -15.02 32.20 -5.24
N GLU A 128 -13.85 32.81 -5.41
CA GLU A 128 -13.71 34.26 -5.55
C GLU A 128 -14.52 34.79 -6.76
N ASP A 129 -14.37 34.15 -7.94
CA ASP A 129 -15.11 34.49 -9.17
C ASP A 129 -16.63 34.43 -8.97
N ARG A 130 -17.10 33.59 -8.05
CA ARG A 130 -18.53 33.42 -7.71
C ARG A 130 -18.97 34.24 -6.50
N SER A 131 -18.04 34.98 -5.89
CA SER A 131 -18.27 35.71 -4.64
C SER A 131 -18.82 34.82 -3.52
N VAL A 132 -18.31 33.61 -3.40
CA VAL A 132 -18.69 32.61 -2.38
C VAL A 132 -17.63 32.52 -1.30
N ALA A 133 -18.01 32.70 -0.05
CA ALA A 133 -17.14 32.49 1.10
C ALA A 133 -17.33 31.04 1.61
N CYS A 134 -16.26 30.24 1.60
CA CYS A 134 -16.21 28.90 2.12
C CYS A 134 -14.85 28.63 2.79
N MET A 135 -14.84 28.03 3.97
CA MET A 135 -13.61 27.52 4.59
C MET A 135 -13.24 26.19 3.98
N LEU A 136 -11.95 25.98 3.73
CA LEU A 136 -11.42 24.73 3.18
C LEU A 136 -10.42 24.09 4.17
N PRO A 137 -10.89 23.51 5.31
CA PRO A 137 -10.00 22.83 6.25
C PRO A 137 -9.45 21.52 5.65
N LEU A 138 -8.28 21.08 6.17
CA LEU A 138 -7.70 19.78 5.86
C LEU A 138 -8.42 18.68 6.62
N MET A 139 -8.51 17.46 6.01
CA MET A 139 -9.15 16.28 6.61
C MET A 139 -8.26 15.51 7.60
N HIS A 140 -6.95 15.82 7.69
CA HIS A 140 -6.01 15.14 8.58
C HIS A 140 -5.97 13.62 8.42
N ASP A 141 -5.83 13.14 7.19
CA ASP A 141 -5.78 11.72 6.81
C ASP A 141 -7.03 10.89 7.20
N ASP A 142 -8.17 11.52 7.46
CA ASP A 142 -9.34 10.84 8.00
C ASP A 142 -9.83 9.68 7.10
N ILE A 143 -9.81 9.83 5.75
CA ILE A 143 -10.18 8.73 4.84
C ILE A 143 -9.11 7.62 4.85
N ARG A 144 -7.82 7.95 4.88
CA ARG A 144 -6.73 6.98 5.00
C ARG A 144 -6.83 6.15 6.28
N LYS A 145 -7.23 6.78 7.40
CA LYS A 145 -7.52 6.07 8.66
C LYS A 145 -8.69 5.11 8.53
N MET A 146 -9.74 5.48 7.77
CA MET A 146 -10.85 4.57 7.50
C MET A 146 -10.41 3.37 6.65
N ARG A 147 -9.50 3.57 5.67
CA ARG A 147 -8.94 2.52 4.82
C ARG A 147 -8.00 1.59 5.59
N ALA A 148 -7.43 2.04 6.70
CA ALA A 148 -6.53 1.22 7.51
C ALA A 148 -7.19 -0.08 7.99
N ILE A 149 -8.51 -0.07 8.19
CA ILE A 149 -9.30 -1.23 8.63
C ILE A 149 -10.02 -1.83 7.44
N LYS A 150 -9.57 -2.99 7.00
CA LYS A 150 -10.08 -3.70 5.83
C LYS A 150 -11.34 -4.49 6.15
N ASP A 151 -12.29 -4.47 5.24
CA ASP A 151 -13.44 -5.35 5.29
C ASP A 151 -13.11 -6.76 4.73
N ALA A 152 -14.05 -7.69 4.83
CA ALA A 152 -13.83 -9.08 4.43
C ALA A 152 -13.55 -9.23 2.91
N GLU A 153 -14.20 -8.41 2.07
CA GLU A 153 -13.96 -8.42 0.61
C GLU A 153 -12.55 -7.93 0.29
N GLU A 154 -12.12 -6.83 0.92
CA GLU A 154 -10.76 -6.29 0.77
C GLU A 154 -9.70 -7.33 1.16
N ILE A 155 -9.91 -8.01 2.29
CA ILE A 155 -9.00 -9.07 2.77
C ILE A 155 -8.89 -10.22 1.76
N GLU A 156 -9.99 -10.68 1.18
CA GLU A 156 -9.97 -11.75 0.18
C GLU A 156 -9.24 -11.35 -1.10
N LEU A 157 -9.39 -10.12 -1.58
CA LEU A 157 -8.63 -9.60 -2.73
C LEU A 157 -7.12 -9.55 -2.43
N MET A 158 -6.75 -9.13 -1.22
CA MET A 158 -5.35 -9.08 -0.79
C MET A 158 -4.75 -10.49 -0.63
N ARG A 159 -5.52 -11.46 -0.12
CA ARG A 159 -5.10 -12.88 -0.08
C ARG A 159 -4.87 -13.44 -1.49
N HIS A 160 -5.73 -13.06 -2.44
CA HIS A 160 -5.56 -13.49 -3.83
C HIS A 160 -4.29 -12.88 -4.44
N ALA A 161 -4.06 -11.58 -4.27
CA ALA A 161 -2.84 -10.92 -4.72
C ALA A 161 -1.58 -11.61 -4.14
N GLN A 162 -1.60 -11.96 -2.83
CA GLN A 162 -0.50 -12.68 -2.21
C GLN A 162 -0.31 -14.09 -2.79
N SER A 163 -1.37 -14.77 -3.15
CA SER A 163 -1.24 -16.12 -3.73
C SER A 163 -0.47 -16.11 -5.06
N ILE A 164 -0.59 -15.03 -5.84
CA ILE A 164 0.18 -14.83 -7.08
C ILE A 164 1.66 -14.58 -6.74
N THR A 165 1.92 -13.77 -5.71
CA THR A 165 3.27 -13.46 -5.23
C THR A 165 3.98 -14.69 -4.67
N ASP A 166 3.30 -15.51 -3.86
CA ASP A 166 3.83 -16.80 -3.37
C ASP A 166 4.16 -17.76 -4.52
N ALA A 167 3.27 -17.86 -5.53
CA ALA A 167 3.50 -18.70 -6.70
C ALA A 167 4.72 -18.22 -7.52
N ALA A 168 4.91 -16.91 -7.64
CA ALA A 168 6.06 -16.34 -8.32
C ALA A 168 7.37 -16.71 -7.61
N PHE A 169 7.41 -16.71 -6.27
CA PHE A 169 8.60 -17.17 -5.55
C PHE A 169 8.94 -18.63 -5.87
N GLN A 170 7.95 -19.51 -5.84
CA GLN A 170 8.18 -20.92 -6.15
C GLN A 170 8.72 -21.11 -7.57
N HIS A 171 8.20 -20.35 -8.54
CA HIS A 171 8.74 -20.33 -9.90
C HIS A 171 10.21 -19.87 -9.93
N MET A 172 10.53 -18.79 -9.22
CA MET A 172 11.87 -18.21 -9.21
C MET A 172 12.93 -19.13 -8.61
N LEU A 173 12.58 -20.00 -7.65
CA LEU A 173 13.51 -21.00 -7.11
C LEU A 173 14.02 -21.99 -8.19
N GLY A 174 13.22 -22.26 -9.22
CA GLY A 174 13.63 -23.10 -10.35
C GLY A 174 14.26 -22.34 -11.50
N PHE A 175 14.08 -21.01 -11.55
CA PHE A 175 14.52 -20.19 -12.66
C PHE A 175 15.91 -19.56 -12.46
N ILE A 176 16.18 -19.00 -11.26
CA ILE A 176 17.40 -18.24 -10.97
C ILE A 176 18.64 -19.12 -11.10
N LYS A 177 19.65 -18.62 -11.81
CA LYS A 177 20.93 -19.31 -12.02
C LYS A 177 22.08 -18.30 -12.01
N PRO A 178 23.29 -18.71 -11.60
CA PRO A 178 24.48 -17.90 -11.81
C PRO A 178 24.67 -17.53 -13.28
N GLY A 179 25.16 -16.34 -13.54
CA GLY A 179 25.30 -15.80 -14.90
C GLY A 179 24.12 -14.95 -15.37
N MET A 180 22.98 -14.98 -14.70
CA MET A 180 21.85 -14.09 -14.96
C MET A 180 22.11 -12.70 -14.37
N THR A 181 21.54 -11.66 -14.96
CA THR A 181 21.54 -10.32 -14.36
C THR A 181 20.34 -10.11 -13.45
N GLU A 182 20.44 -9.16 -12.51
CA GLU A 182 19.30 -8.76 -11.64
C GLU A 182 18.08 -8.36 -12.48
N LYS A 183 18.28 -7.64 -13.60
CA LYS A 183 17.20 -7.28 -14.53
C LYS A 183 16.54 -8.48 -15.20
N GLN A 184 17.29 -9.52 -15.55
CA GLN A 184 16.71 -10.74 -16.13
C GLN A 184 15.82 -11.46 -15.12
N VAL A 185 16.28 -11.54 -13.87
CA VAL A 185 15.50 -12.14 -12.76
C VAL A 185 14.26 -11.31 -12.50
N ARG A 186 14.35 -9.98 -12.39
CA ARG A 186 13.22 -9.08 -12.23
C ARG A 186 12.20 -9.25 -13.36
N ASN A 187 12.64 -9.26 -14.60
CA ASN A 187 11.74 -9.37 -15.76
C ASN A 187 10.95 -10.68 -15.76
N GLU A 188 11.59 -11.80 -15.41
CA GLU A 188 10.90 -13.09 -15.31
C GLU A 188 9.88 -13.09 -14.16
N LEU A 189 10.26 -12.56 -12.99
CA LEU A 189 9.40 -12.44 -11.83
C LEU A 189 8.11 -11.66 -12.15
N GLU A 190 8.26 -10.49 -12.77
CA GLU A 190 7.14 -9.64 -13.16
C GLU A 190 6.27 -10.30 -14.26
N ASN A 191 6.90 -10.88 -15.29
CA ASN A 191 6.19 -11.62 -16.34
C ASN A 191 5.40 -12.79 -15.78
N PHE A 192 5.94 -13.52 -14.80
CA PHE A 192 5.24 -14.62 -14.17
C PHE A 192 3.99 -14.13 -13.43
N MET A 193 4.09 -13.04 -12.65
CA MET A 193 2.93 -12.48 -11.94
C MET A 193 1.82 -12.07 -12.91
N PHE A 194 2.14 -11.37 -14.00
CA PHE A 194 1.16 -11.01 -15.04
C PHE A 194 0.54 -12.24 -15.73
N ALA A 195 1.35 -13.24 -16.04
CA ALA A 195 0.86 -14.47 -16.66
C ALA A 195 -0.06 -15.30 -15.74
N ASN A 196 0.00 -15.05 -14.43
CA ASN A 196 -0.79 -15.76 -13.42
C ASN A 196 -1.88 -14.88 -12.78
N GLY A 197 -2.27 -13.80 -13.43
CA GLY A 197 -3.49 -13.05 -13.11
C GLY A 197 -3.30 -11.77 -12.30
N ALA A 198 -2.06 -11.27 -12.18
CA ALA A 198 -1.87 -9.93 -11.66
C ALA A 198 -2.36 -8.88 -12.68
N ASP A 199 -3.15 -7.92 -12.24
CA ASP A 199 -3.59 -6.80 -13.06
C ASP A 199 -2.48 -5.74 -13.20
N SER A 200 -1.65 -5.64 -12.18
CA SER A 200 -0.52 -4.70 -12.11
C SER A 200 0.57 -5.24 -11.19
N LEU A 201 1.69 -4.56 -11.14
CA LEU A 201 2.64 -4.72 -10.03
C LEU A 201 2.19 -3.89 -8.83
N ALA A 202 2.42 -4.39 -7.62
CA ALA A 202 2.19 -3.63 -6.40
C ALA A 202 3.10 -2.39 -6.35
N PHE A 203 4.34 -2.57 -6.78
CA PHE A 203 5.40 -1.55 -6.92
C PHE A 203 6.46 -2.05 -7.88
N GLY A 204 7.46 -1.24 -8.21
CA GLY A 204 8.60 -1.68 -9.02
C GLY A 204 9.44 -2.70 -8.27
N SER A 205 9.48 -3.95 -8.75
CA SER A 205 10.14 -5.06 -8.07
C SER A 205 11.63 -4.78 -7.82
N ILE A 206 12.09 -5.03 -6.60
CA ILE A 206 13.49 -4.97 -6.19
C ILE A 206 14.08 -6.36 -6.39
N VAL A 207 15.13 -6.45 -7.18
CA VAL A 207 15.98 -7.64 -7.27
C VAL A 207 17.42 -7.18 -7.15
N ALA A 208 18.08 -7.62 -6.07
CA ALA A 208 19.46 -7.29 -5.77
C ALA A 208 20.27 -8.56 -5.52
N SER A 209 21.56 -8.54 -5.82
CA SER A 209 22.44 -9.68 -5.65
C SER A 209 23.78 -9.29 -5.03
N GLY A 210 24.37 -10.19 -4.24
CA GLY A 210 25.64 -9.98 -3.55
C GLY A 210 25.69 -8.63 -2.81
N PRO A 211 26.73 -7.80 -3.03
CA PRO A 211 26.87 -6.50 -2.36
C PRO A 211 25.70 -5.52 -2.59
N ASN A 212 24.95 -5.64 -3.71
CA ASN A 212 23.80 -4.78 -3.98
C ASN A 212 22.64 -5.01 -3.00
N THR A 213 22.55 -6.20 -2.37
CA THR A 213 21.55 -6.49 -1.36
C THR A 213 21.71 -5.65 -0.09
N ALA A 214 22.85 -4.97 0.08
CA ALA A 214 23.05 -4.00 1.15
C ALA A 214 22.27 -2.68 0.95
N ASN A 215 21.61 -2.49 -0.20
CA ASN A 215 20.76 -1.34 -0.47
C ASN A 215 19.28 -1.77 -0.35
N PRO A 216 18.57 -1.33 0.68
CA PRO A 216 17.15 -1.73 0.88
C PRO A 216 16.25 -1.49 -0.33
N HIS A 217 16.44 -0.35 -1.02
CA HIS A 217 15.72 0.04 -2.23
C HIS A 217 16.62 -0.04 -3.47
N ALA A 218 17.31 -1.18 -3.63
CA ALA A 218 18.16 -1.39 -4.81
C ALA A 218 17.32 -1.39 -6.10
N VAL A 219 17.82 -0.69 -7.11
CA VAL A 219 17.25 -0.78 -8.45
C VAL A 219 17.93 -1.92 -9.21
N PRO A 220 17.18 -2.89 -9.76
CA PRO A 220 17.76 -4.01 -10.51
C PRO A 220 18.71 -3.54 -11.61
N SER A 221 19.94 -4.03 -11.58
CA SER A 221 21.04 -3.60 -12.45
C SER A 221 21.47 -4.69 -13.44
N ASP A 222 22.51 -4.39 -14.24
CA ASP A 222 23.16 -5.38 -15.10
C ASP A 222 24.21 -6.22 -14.35
N ARG A 223 24.28 -6.12 -13.00
CA ARG A 223 25.14 -7.00 -12.20
C ARG A 223 24.75 -8.45 -12.45
N VAL A 224 25.79 -9.26 -12.70
CA VAL A 224 25.64 -10.70 -12.89
C VAL A 224 25.65 -11.39 -11.53
N ILE A 225 24.69 -12.26 -11.33
CA ILE A 225 24.56 -13.09 -10.12
C ILE A 225 25.65 -14.16 -10.13
N GLU A 226 26.37 -14.27 -9.02
CA GLU A 226 27.47 -15.19 -8.84
C GLU A 226 27.19 -16.23 -7.77
N LYS A 227 27.94 -17.35 -7.80
CA LYS A 227 27.91 -18.33 -6.72
C LYS A 227 28.37 -17.71 -5.40
N GLY A 228 27.66 -17.98 -4.31
CA GLY A 228 27.89 -17.40 -3.00
C GLY A 228 27.10 -16.11 -2.74
N ASP A 229 26.46 -15.52 -3.77
CA ASP A 229 25.63 -14.33 -3.57
C ASP A 229 24.37 -14.63 -2.77
N PHE A 230 23.98 -13.71 -1.90
CA PHE A 230 22.57 -13.52 -1.60
C PHE A 230 21.85 -12.92 -2.82
N VAL A 231 20.61 -13.36 -3.05
CA VAL A 231 19.69 -12.71 -3.99
C VAL A 231 18.44 -12.33 -3.21
N LEU A 232 18.24 -11.04 -3.03
CA LEU A 232 17.08 -10.46 -2.37
C LEU A 232 16.06 -10.09 -3.44
N MET A 233 14.83 -10.58 -3.28
CA MET A 233 13.69 -10.25 -4.11
C MET A 233 12.59 -9.68 -3.24
N ASP A 234 12.18 -8.45 -3.53
CA ASP A 234 11.10 -7.73 -2.86
C ASP A 234 10.11 -7.25 -3.93
N TYR A 235 8.89 -7.77 -3.87
CA TYR A 235 7.91 -7.63 -4.93
C TYR A 235 6.50 -7.99 -4.45
N GLY A 236 5.53 -7.53 -5.22
CA GLY A 236 4.13 -7.85 -4.98
C GLY A 236 3.28 -7.75 -6.25
N ALA A 237 2.24 -8.56 -6.32
CA ALA A 237 1.20 -8.47 -7.33
C ALA A 237 0.13 -7.44 -6.92
N GLY A 238 -0.43 -6.72 -7.91
CA GLY A 238 -1.68 -5.99 -7.76
C GLY A 238 -2.83 -6.79 -8.36
N TYR A 239 -3.93 -6.92 -7.62
CA TYR A 239 -5.13 -7.61 -8.06
C TYR A 239 -6.38 -6.85 -7.64
N CYS A 240 -7.24 -6.51 -8.59
CA CYS A 240 -8.45 -5.71 -8.36
C CYS A 240 -8.18 -4.46 -7.49
N ASP A 241 -7.12 -3.73 -7.83
CA ASP A 241 -6.60 -2.53 -7.15
C ASP A 241 -5.92 -2.76 -5.80
N TYR A 242 -5.99 -3.96 -5.20
CA TYR A 242 -5.30 -4.29 -3.94
C TYR A 242 -3.93 -4.88 -4.20
N ARG A 243 -3.01 -4.61 -3.27
CA ARG A 243 -1.59 -4.94 -3.40
C ARG A 243 -1.20 -6.04 -2.44
N SER A 244 -0.22 -6.85 -2.84
CA SER A 244 0.53 -7.74 -1.97
C SER A 244 1.95 -7.22 -1.79
N ASP A 245 2.65 -7.78 -0.79
CA ASP A 245 4.01 -7.39 -0.45
C ASP A 245 4.77 -8.56 0.16
N MET A 246 5.94 -8.87 -0.37
CA MET A 246 6.78 -9.95 0.15
C MET A 246 8.24 -9.77 -0.21
N THR A 247 9.11 -9.86 0.76
CA THR A 247 10.55 -10.01 0.55
C THR A 247 11.02 -11.40 0.93
N ARG A 248 11.83 -12.00 0.05
CA ARG A 248 12.63 -13.20 0.34
C ARG A 248 14.06 -13.01 -0.11
N THR A 249 14.98 -13.49 0.71
CA THR A 249 16.40 -13.57 0.38
C THR A 249 16.80 -15.04 0.23
N VAL A 250 17.39 -15.41 -0.90
CA VAL A 250 17.91 -16.74 -1.19
C VAL A 250 19.43 -16.68 -1.30
N VAL A 251 20.13 -17.84 -1.28
CA VAL A 251 21.58 -17.92 -1.46
C VAL A 251 21.93 -18.78 -2.65
N MET A 252 22.94 -18.36 -3.43
CA MET A 252 23.42 -19.08 -4.61
C MET A 252 24.52 -20.07 -4.21
N GLY A 253 24.18 -21.37 -4.14
CA GLY A 253 25.07 -22.41 -3.65
C GLY A 253 25.20 -22.45 -2.12
N GLU A 254 26.19 -23.17 -1.62
CA GLU A 254 26.35 -23.40 -0.17
C GLU A 254 26.66 -22.08 0.58
N PRO A 255 25.82 -21.72 1.61
CA PRO A 255 26.00 -20.50 2.37
C PRO A 255 27.22 -20.58 3.30
N THR A 256 27.87 -19.44 3.50
CA THR A 256 28.87 -19.30 4.57
C THR A 256 28.22 -19.25 5.95
N GLN A 257 28.99 -19.49 7.01
CA GLN A 257 28.47 -19.38 8.38
C GLN A 257 27.98 -17.96 8.70
N GLU A 258 28.67 -16.94 8.21
CA GLU A 258 28.23 -15.53 8.37
C GLU A 258 26.89 -15.26 7.71
N GLN A 259 26.63 -15.81 6.53
CA GLN A 259 25.33 -15.72 5.86
C GLN A 259 24.22 -16.43 6.65
N LEU A 260 24.50 -17.61 7.19
CA LEU A 260 23.55 -18.36 8.03
C LEU A 260 23.22 -17.58 9.31
N ASP A 261 24.21 -17.03 9.98
CA ASP A 261 24.05 -16.28 11.23
C ASP A 261 23.23 -14.99 11.00
N LEU A 262 23.53 -14.27 9.90
CA LEU A 262 22.80 -13.05 9.52
C LEU A 262 21.33 -13.35 9.18
N TYR A 263 21.10 -14.40 8.38
CA TYR A 263 19.75 -14.80 8.03
C TYR A 263 18.95 -15.25 9.27
N ALA A 264 19.56 -16.03 10.15
CA ALA A 264 18.94 -16.49 11.39
C ALA A 264 18.58 -15.32 12.33
N LEU A 265 19.41 -14.26 12.38
CA LEU A 265 19.09 -13.05 13.15
C LEU A 265 17.86 -12.35 12.60
N VAL A 266 17.79 -12.11 11.28
CA VAL A 266 16.66 -11.43 10.63
C VAL A 266 15.38 -12.27 10.81
N ARG A 267 15.45 -13.58 10.57
CA ARG A 267 14.33 -14.50 10.77
C ARG A 267 13.81 -14.46 12.22
N ARG A 268 14.69 -14.58 13.20
CA ARG A 268 14.32 -14.50 14.62
C ARG A 268 13.64 -13.16 14.94
N THR A 269 14.18 -12.05 14.40
CA THR A 269 13.59 -10.73 14.59
C THR A 269 12.18 -10.66 14.03
N HIS A 270 11.97 -11.19 12.82
CA HIS A 270 10.66 -11.28 12.19
C HIS A 270 9.68 -12.08 13.07
N GLU A 271 10.05 -13.31 13.44
CA GLU A 271 9.19 -14.22 14.20
C GLU A 271 8.83 -13.66 15.59
N GLU A 272 9.79 -13.05 16.32
CA GLU A 272 9.53 -12.41 17.62
C GLU A 272 8.63 -11.18 17.50
N CYS A 273 8.81 -10.35 16.45
CA CYS A 273 7.97 -9.18 16.21
C CYS A 273 6.55 -9.58 15.80
N VAL A 274 6.38 -10.56 14.93
CA VAL A 274 5.06 -11.11 14.56
C VAL A 274 4.32 -11.64 15.78
N ALA A 275 5.01 -12.40 16.66
CA ALA A 275 4.43 -12.96 17.87
C ALA A 275 3.98 -11.87 18.88
N ALA A 276 4.53 -10.67 18.80
CA ALA A 276 4.18 -9.54 19.66
C ALA A 276 3.00 -8.71 19.13
N ILE A 277 2.52 -8.96 17.90
CA ILE A 277 1.37 -8.24 17.32
C ILE A 277 0.08 -8.75 17.95
N HIS A 278 -0.69 -7.84 18.52
CA HIS A 278 -2.04 -8.08 19.02
C HIS A 278 -2.88 -6.79 18.89
N PRO A 279 -4.21 -6.88 18.88
CA PRO A 279 -5.06 -5.70 18.85
C PRO A 279 -4.76 -4.73 20.00
N GLY A 280 -4.67 -3.45 19.68
CA GLY A 280 -4.38 -2.38 20.64
C GLY A 280 -2.90 -2.15 20.92
N VAL A 281 -1.99 -2.94 20.33
CA VAL A 281 -0.54 -2.69 20.49
C VAL A 281 -0.13 -1.43 19.70
N GLU A 282 0.82 -0.69 20.25
CA GLU A 282 1.42 0.45 19.54
C GLU A 282 2.49 -0.05 18.55
N GLY A 283 2.37 0.30 17.28
CA GLY A 283 3.34 -0.07 16.23
C GLY A 283 4.78 0.36 16.56
N ASN A 284 4.93 1.50 17.26
CA ASN A 284 6.23 1.95 17.74
C ASN A 284 6.88 0.98 18.76
N ASP A 285 6.11 0.27 19.55
CA ASP A 285 6.70 -0.64 20.56
C ASP A 285 7.20 -1.92 19.89
N ILE A 286 6.52 -2.43 18.85
CA ILE A 286 7.02 -3.53 18.02
C ILE A 286 8.28 -3.11 17.25
N PHE A 287 8.29 -1.88 16.70
CA PHE A 287 9.49 -1.33 16.08
C PHE A 287 10.68 -1.24 17.04
N LYS A 288 10.48 -0.82 18.29
CA LYS A 288 11.54 -0.82 19.31
C LYS A 288 12.04 -2.23 19.64
N LEU A 289 11.14 -3.23 19.64
CA LEU A 289 11.50 -4.62 19.84
C LEU A 289 12.48 -5.08 18.75
N SER A 290 12.16 -4.83 17.45
CA SER A 290 13.06 -5.18 16.35
C SER A 290 14.42 -4.49 16.45
N LYS A 291 14.42 -3.18 16.79
CA LYS A 291 15.66 -2.42 17.00
C LYS A 291 16.50 -2.99 18.15
N LYS A 292 15.86 -3.44 19.21
CA LYS A 292 16.53 -4.07 20.35
C LYS A 292 17.18 -5.41 19.95
N ILE A 293 16.44 -6.29 19.29
CA ILE A 293 16.94 -7.63 18.91
C ILE A 293 18.16 -7.51 17.98
N ILE A 294 18.06 -6.68 16.94
CA ILE A 294 19.15 -6.45 15.98
C ILE A 294 20.32 -5.69 16.64
N GLY A 295 20.03 -4.72 17.51
CA GLY A 295 21.03 -3.94 18.24
C GLY A 295 21.82 -4.79 19.24
N ASP A 296 21.17 -5.65 20.01
CA ASP A 296 21.81 -6.56 20.97
C ASP A 296 22.75 -7.57 20.27
N ALA A 297 22.48 -7.88 18.99
CA ALA A 297 23.35 -8.70 18.16
C ALA A 297 24.52 -7.93 17.53
N GLY A 298 24.62 -6.61 17.75
CA GLY A 298 25.71 -5.77 17.23
C GLY A 298 25.47 -5.15 15.85
N TYR A 299 24.24 -5.33 15.27
CA TYR A 299 23.92 -4.86 13.92
C TYR A 299 22.99 -3.62 13.91
N GLY A 300 22.84 -2.92 15.03
CA GLY A 300 21.91 -1.79 15.17
C GLY A 300 22.11 -0.67 14.14
N ASP A 301 23.34 -0.38 13.75
CA ASP A 301 23.68 0.65 12.75
C ASP A 301 23.37 0.22 11.30
N TYR A 302 23.10 -1.06 11.09
CA TYR A 302 22.83 -1.65 9.79
C TYR A 302 21.33 -1.96 9.54
N TYR A 303 20.46 -1.44 10.40
CA TYR A 303 19.00 -1.52 10.25
C TYR A 303 18.39 -0.11 10.34
N ASN A 304 18.11 0.53 9.20
CA ASN A 304 17.86 1.98 9.12
C ASN A 304 16.47 2.36 8.59
N HIS A 305 15.53 1.41 8.45
CA HIS A 305 14.15 1.70 8.02
C HIS A 305 13.11 1.33 9.11
N GLY A 306 11.84 1.57 8.84
CA GLY A 306 10.72 1.10 9.64
C GLY A 306 10.64 -0.43 9.64
N LEU A 307 9.89 -1.00 10.58
CA LEU A 307 9.71 -2.46 10.64
C LEU A 307 8.60 -2.94 9.70
N GLY A 308 7.75 -2.04 9.24
CA GLY A 308 6.64 -2.35 8.37
C GLY A 308 5.62 -1.22 8.28
N HIS A 309 4.61 -1.44 7.45
CA HIS A 309 3.57 -0.48 7.12
C HIS A 309 2.24 -1.17 6.81
N GLY A 310 1.16 -0.40 6.76
CA GLY A 310 -0.11 -0.86 6.23
C GLY A 310 -0.03 -1.09 4.72
N VAL A 311 -0.80 -2.03 4.23
CA VAL A 311 -0.97 -2.31 2.79
C VAL A 311 -2.46 -2.31 2.45
N GLY A 312 -2.79 -1.89 1.24
CA GLY A 312 -4.17 -1.89 0.73
C GLY A 312 -4.21 -1.57 -0.76
N ILE A 313 -4.92 -0.51 -1.12
CA ILE A 313 -4.91 0.06 -2.47
C ILE A 313 -3.59 0.76 -2.74
N ASP A 314 -3.06 1.51 -1.76
CA ASP A 314 -1.66 1.94 -1.79
C ASP A 314 -0.77 0.88 -1.18
N ILE A 315 0.47 0.80 -1.67
CA ILE A 315 1.46 -0.09 -1.07
C ILE A 315 1.84 0.35 0.34
N HIS A 316 1.90 1.64 0.59
CA HIS A 316 2.15 2.21 1.91
C HIS A 316 0.89 2.89 2.45
N GLU A 317 0.24 2.26 3.40
CA GLU A 317 -0.93 2.78 4.11
C GLU A 317 -0.69 2.85 5.63
N LEU A 318 -1.70 3.31 6.36
CA LEU A 318 -1.74 3.17 7.82
C LEU A 318 -2.20 1.74 8.20
N PRO A 319 -1.78 1.27 9.39
CA PRO A 319 -0.85 1.84 10.35
C PRO A 319 0.62 1.57 10.01
N ASN A 320 1.56 2.23 10.70
CA ASN A 320 2.99 2.05 10.48
C ASN A 320 3.70 1.48 11.72
N PHE A 321 4.71 0.62 11.50
CA PHE A 321 5.65 0.17 12.52
C PHE A 321 6.96 0.97 12.43
N ASN A 322 6.92 2.21 12.92
CA ASN A 322 8.05 3.13 12.91
C ASN A 322 8.07 3.98 14.20
N ARG A 323 8.69 5.16 14.15
CA ARG A 323 8.75 6.08 15.30
C ARG A 323 7.43 6.76 15.61
N SER A 324 6.47 6.75 14.72
CA SER A 324 5.14 7.32 14.92
C SER A 324 4.29 6.43 15.82
N LYS A 325 3.37 7.05 16.55
CA LYS A 325 2.39 6.30 17.33
C LYS A 325 1.22 5.93 16.44
N ASN A 326 1.00 4.64 16.31
CA ASN A 326 -0.13 4.07 15.56
C ASN A 326 -0.61 2.85 16.34
N THR A 327 -1.84 2.87 16.78
CA THR A 327 -2.48 1.73 17.41
C THR A 327 -2.86 0.72 16.32
N ILE A 328 -2.50 -0.54 16.51
CA ILE A 328 -2.81 -1.63 15.59
C ILE A 328 -4.16 -2.21 15.98
N GLU A 329 -5.11 -2.16 15.07
CA GLU A 329 -6.49 -2.57 15.31
C GLU A 329 -6.83 -3.85 14.57
N ILE A 330 -7.92 -4.51 14.97
CA ILE A 330 -8.50 -5.66 14.23
C ILE A 330 -8.89 -5.18 12.84
N GLY A 331 -8.50 -5.95 11.81
CA GLY A 331 -8.72 -5.62 10.40
C GLY A 331 -7.60 -4.77 9.78
N SER A 332 -6.61 -4.32 10.57
CA SER A 332 -5.39 -3.75 9.98
C SER A 332 -4.64 -4.82 9.18
N VAL A 333 -4.26 -4.50 7.95
CA VAL A 333 -3.35 -5.34 7.14
C VAL A 333 -2.01 -4.67 7.08
N VAL A 334 -0.96 -5.38 7.52
CA VAL A 334 0.37 -4.80 7.77
C VAL A 334 1.49 -5.73 7.32
N THR A 335 2.62 -5.15 6.90
CA THR A 335 3.87 -5.88 6.66
C THR A 335 4.68 -6.05 7.95
N MET A 336 5.61 -7.01 7.90
CA MET A 336 6.63 -7.23 8.93
C MET A 336 7.93 -7.57 8.21
N GLU A 337 8.85 -6.61 8.11
CA GLU A 337 9.99 -6.64 7.16
C GLU A 337 11.35 -6.25 7.80
N PRO A 338 11.79 -6.86 8.90
CA PRO A 338 13.12 -6.56 9.42
C PRO A 338 14.20 -6.90 8.41
N GLY A 339 15.26 -6.06 8.37
CA GLY A 339 16.40 -6.28 7.49
C GLY A 339 17.72 -5.81 8.12
N VAL A 340 18.82 -6.40 7.70
CA VAL A 340 20.18 -5.99 8.06
C VAL A 340 21.00 -5.86 6.78
N TYR A 341 21.68 -4.73 6.61
CA TYR A 341 22.35 -4.33 5.37
C TYR A 341 23.79 -3.91 5.63
N LEU A 342 24.74 -4.76 5.22
CA LEU A 342 26.17 -4.59 5.48
C LEU A 342 26.86 -4.04 4.22
N PRO A 343 27.26 -2.75 4.19
CA PRO A 343 27.87 -2.13 3.00
C PRO A 343 29.08 -2.92 2.49
N GLY A 344 29.09 -3.26 1.21
CA GLY A 344 30.16 -4.02 0.55
C GLY A 344 30.14 -5.53 0.79
N VAL A 345 29.26 -6.03 1.66
CA VAL A 345 29.09 -7.46 1.95
C VAL A 345 27.77 -7.98 1.38
N GLY A 346 26.67 -7.42 1.82
CA GLY A 346 25.33 -7.81 1.41
C GLY A 346 24.31 -7.55 2.49
N GLY A 347 23.06 -7.88 2.23
CA GLY A 347 21.95 -7.70 3.18
C GLY A 347 20.92 -8.80 3.07
N VAL A 348 20.11 -8.90 4.11
CA VAL A 348 18.99 -9.82 4.25
C VAL A 348 17.77 -9.04 4.68
N ARG A 349 16.65 -9.22 4.00
CA ARG A 349 15.30 -8.86 4.46
C ARG A 349 14.40 -10.08 4.36
N LEU A 350 13.54 -10.26 5.33
CA LEU A 350 12.47 -11.25 5.34
C LEU A 350 11.18 -10.51 5.66
N GLU A 351 10.18 -10.69 4.80
CA GLU A 351 8.93 -9.96 4.90
C GLU A 351 7.73 -10.84 4.64
N ASP A 352 6.77 -10.75 5.51
CA ASP A 352 5.41 -11.20 5.30
C ASP A 352 4.45 -10.03 5.47
N TYR A 353 3.27 -10.16 4.86
CA TYR A 353 2.17 -9.32 5.23
C TYR A 353 0.92 -10.13 5.56
N GLY A 354 0.04 -9.56 6.39
CA GLY A 354 -1.13 -10.25 6.87
C GLY A 354 -2.07 -9.34 7.64
N VAL A 355 -3.19 -9.91 8.08
CA VAL A 355 -4.24 -9.21 8.82
C VAL A 355 -4.12 -9.41 10.32
N VAL A 356 -4.42 -8.37 11.09
CA VAL A 356 -4.56 -8.46 12.54
C VAL A 356 -5.98 -8.88 12.89
N THR A 357 -6.11 -9.99 13.60
CA THR A 357 -7.36 -10.58 14.07
C THR A 357 -7.48 -10.50 15.59
N GLU A 358 -8.58 -10.94 16.16
CA GLU A 358 -8.75 -11.06 17.62
C GLU A 358 -7.68 -11.98 18.26
N ASN A 359 -7.13 -12.93 17.48
CA ASN A 359 -6.12 -13.89 17.93
C ASN A 359 -4.67 -13.44 17.67
N GLY A 360 -4.45 -12.24 17.15
CA GLY A 360 -3.15 -11.71 16.75
C GLY A 360 -2.98 -11.64 15.24
N TYR A 361 -1.74 -11.72 14.78
CA TYR A 361 -1.41 -11.59 13.35
C TYR A 361 -1.64 -12.90 12.59
N GLU A 362 -2.35 -12.81 11.49
CA GLU A 362 -2.59 -13.91 10.56
C GLU A 362 -1.95 -13.59 9.20
N PRO A 363 -0.82 -14.26 8.85
CA PRO A 363 -0.13 -13.96 7.58
C PRO A 363 -0.94 -14.43 6.37
N PHE A 364 -0.93 -13.63 5.31
CA PHE A 364 -1.40 -14.04 3.99
C PHE A 364 -0.31 -14.82 3.25
N THR A 365 0.95 -14.43 3.49
CA THR A 365 2.14 -15.07 2.94
C THR A 365 2.23 -16.53 3.41
N LYS A 366 2.41 -17.45 2.46
CA LYS A 366 2.55 -18.90 2.72
C LYS A 366 3.94 -19.41 2.42
N THR A 367 4.77 -18.62 1.79
CA THR A 367 6.16 -18.94 1.49
C THR A 367 6.94 -19.14 2.80
N PRO A 368 7.66 -20.27 3.00
CA PRO A 368 8.41 -20.55 4.23
C PRO A 368 9.50 -19.52 4.54
N HIS A 369 9.88 -19.45 5.82
CA HIS A 369 10.95 -18.57 6.31
C HIS A 369 12.35 -19.23 6.28
N ASP A 370 12.45 -20.44 5.77
CA ASP A 370 13.75 -21.12 5.68
C ASP A 370 14.62 -20.43 4.60
N LEU A 371 15.94 -20.38 4.84
CA LEU A 371 16.87 -19.92 3.82
C LEU A 371 16.88 -20.93 2.66
N HIS A 372 16.40 -20.52 1.51
CA HIS A 372 16.44 -21.33 0.31
C HIS A 372 17.82 -21.25 -0.33
N VAL A 373 18.41 -22.43 -0.54
CA VAL A 373 19.69 -22.60 -1.26
C VAL A 373 19.38 -22.97 -2.70
N ILE A 374 19.83 -22.17 -3.65
CA ILE A 374 19.73 -22.48 -5.09
C ILE A 374 20.97 -23.26 -5.49
N ASP A 375 20.80 -24.50 -5.89
CA ASP A 375 21.90 -25.37 -6.35
C ASP A 375 22.58 -24.82 -7.62
N CYS A 376 23.92 -24.70 -7.60
CA CYS A 376 24.69 -24.15 -8.72
C CYS A 376 26.17 -24.61 -8.74
#